data_affcf202f9a96ab3707315206419a768
#
_entry.id   affcf202f9a96ab3707315206419a768
#
_cell.length_a   1.000
_cell.length_b   1.000
_cell.length_c   1.000
_cell.angle_alpha   90.00
_cell.angle_beta   90.00
_cell.angle_gamma   90.00
#
_symmetry.space_group_name_H-M   'P 1'
#
loop_
_entity.id
_entity.type
_entity.pdbx_description
1 polymer ?
#
loop_
_entity_poly.entity_id
_entity_poly.type
_entity_poly.pdbx_seq_one_letter_code
_entity_poly.pdbx_strand_id
1 'polypeptide(L)'
;MVTIRIKGGLGNQLFQYAAGYALAKRMNQKLKLDSSFFPQQTLRGFKLGYLNVTFGDVVVHQSGLVKAYKNKYLNKTLRKANVRALLCGKQTKYLLETRSDIVPEFFTISAPNIYLDGYYQSEKYFREYKVDLIKQFTPNYPSEAEYESVLAEIQGREAVAVHVRRGDFLSAQNDPNPNHYLLGEQYYHNALKYVTEHLENPVFFWFSVTILSQRA
;
A
#
# COMPACT_ATOMS: atom_id res chain seq x y z
N MET A 1 15.48 13.21 7.39
CA MET A 1 14.10 12.71 7.63
C MET A 1 13.55 12.10 6.35
N VAL A 2 12.96 10.91 6.43
CA VAL A 2 12.27 10.28 5.30
C VAL A 2 10.77 10.57 5.42
N THR A 3 10.17 11.13 4.38
CA THR A 3 8.72 11.34 4.27
C THR A 3 8.19 10.46 3.15
N ILE A 4 7.12 9.69 3.41
CA ILE A 4 6.45 8.91 2.38
C ILE A 4 4.98 9.31 2.25
N ARG A 5 4.53 9.49 1.02
CA ARG A 5 3.14 9.78 0.71
C ARG A 5 2.32 8.51 0.75
N ILE A 6 1.27 8.50 1.58
CA ILE A 6 0.34 7.38 1.72
C ILE A 6 -0.91 7.64 0.89
N LYS A 7 -1.29 6.67 0.04
CA LYS A 7 -2.45 6.76 -0.88
C LYS A 7 -3.01 5.39 -1.22
N GLY A 8 -4.26 5.34 -1.69
CA GLY A 8 -4.91 4.11 -2.12
C GLY A 8 -5.49 3.25 -0.98
N GLY A 9 -5.79 1.98 -1.25
CA GLY A 9 -6.33 1.02 -0.29
C GLY A 9 -5.28 0.53 0.71
N LEU A 10 -5.71 -0.27 1.72
CA LEU A 10 -4.85 -0.74 2.80
C LEU A 10 -3.60 -1.45 2.28
N GLY A 11 -3.71 -2.37 1.32
CA GLY A 11 -2.53 -3.06 0.76
C GLY A 11 -1.49 -2.09 0.19
N ASN A 12 -1.93 -1.05 -0.55
CA ASN A 12 -1.03 -0.01 -1.04
C ASN A 12 -0.37 0.78 0.10
N GLN A 13 -1.13 1.08 1.16
CA GLN A 13 -0.62 1.78 2.34
C GLN A 13 0.45 0.96 3.06
N LEU A 14 0.28 -0.38 3.14
CA LEU A 14 1.26 -1.29 3.73
C LEU A 14 2.58 -1.28 2.95
N PHE A 15 2.53 -1.39 1.62
CA PHE A 15 3.73 -1.33 0.78
C PHE A 15 4.46 0.01 0.92
N GLN A 16 3.72 1.11 0.88
CA GLN A 16 4.28 2.45 1.04
C GLN A 16 4.93 2.62 2.42
N TYR A 17 4.22 2.24 3.48
CA TYR A 17 4.76 2.28 4.83
C TYR A 17 6.04 1.46 4.93
N ALA A 18 6.03 0.21 4.46
CA ALA A 18 7.18 -0.69 4.53
C ALA A 18 8.42 -0.12 3.81
N ALA A 19 8.24 0.45 2.62
CA ALA A 19 9.32 1.10 1.89
C ALA A 19 9.86 2.32 2.64
N GLY A 20 8.97 3.19 3.14
CA GLY A 20 9.36 4.34 3.94
C GLY A 20 10.10 3.95 5.21
N TYR A 21 9.61 2.92 5.93
CA TYR A 21 10.23 2.37 7.12
C TYR A 21 11.64 1.84 6.84
N ALA A 22 11.79 1.01 5.81
CA ALA A 22 13.07 0.43 5.44
C ALA A 22 14.10 1.51 5.08
N LEU A 23 13.71 2.52 4.29
CA LEU A 23 14.62 3.61 3.95
C LEU A 23 14.98 4.44 5.18
N ALA A 24 14.01 4.74 6.06
CA ALA A 24 14.26 5.50 7.29
C ALA A 24 15.23 4.76 8.22
N LYS A 25 15.05 3.45 8.41
CA LYS A 25 15.95 2.59 9.19
C LYS A 25 17.36 2.56 8.61
N ARG A 26 17.50 2.30 7.30
CA ARG A 26 18.79 2.26 6.60
C ARG A 26 19.56 3.59 6.71
N MET A 27 18.83 4.70 6.66
CA MET A 27 19.40 6.04 6.78
C MET A 27 19.58 6.53 8.22
N ASN A 28 19.16 5.74 9.21
CA ASN A 28 19.07 6.16 10.63
C ASN A 28 18.30 7.49 10.79
N GLN A 29 17.17 7.61 10.11
CA GLN A 29 16.33 8.79 10.08
C GLN A 29 14.92 8.50 10.59
N LYS A 30 14.21 9.55 11.02
CA LYS A 30 12.77 9.44 11.37
C LYS A 30 11.93 9.25 10.11
N LEU A 31 10.91 8.39 10.21
CA LEU A 31 9.86 8.25 9.20
C LEU A 31 8.72 9.23 9.46
N LYS A 32 8.23 9.87 8.41
CA LYS A 32 7.06 10.73 8.40
C LYS A 32 6.08 10.27 7.34
N LEU A 33 4.79 10.20 7.68
CA LEU A 33 3.74 9.82 6.74
C LEU A 33 2.99 11.06 6.26
N ASP A 34 2.93 11.26 4.94
CA ASP A 34 2.07 12.28 4.32
C ASP A 34 0.73 11.64 3.92
N SER A 35 -0.29 11.87 4.74
CA SER A 35 -1.66 11.40 4.51
C SER A 35 -2.56 12.41 3.79
N SER A 36 -2.00 13.45 3.19
CA SER A 36 -2.74 14.54 2.51
C SER A 36 -3.60 14.08 1.33
N PHE A 37 -3.49 12.83 0.92
CA PHE A 37 -4.32 12.22 -0.11
C PHE A 37 -5.77 11.99 0.36
N PHE A 38 -5.98 11.56 1.62
CA PHE A 38 -7.26 11.03 2.09
C PHE A 38 -8.38 12.05 2.30
N PRO A 39 -8.16 13.27 2.79
CA PRO A 39 -9.25 14.23 2.99
C PRO A 39 -10.07 14.56 1.73
N GLN A 40 -9.57 14.18 0.55
CA GLN A 40 -10.24 14.43 -0.74
C GLN A 40 -10.81 13.14 -1.35
N GLN A 41 -10.78 12.02 -0.62
CA GLN A 41 -11.24 10.71 -1.09
C GLN A 41 -12.51 10.29 -0.36
N THR A 42 -13.53 9.91 -1.12
CA THR A 42 -14.79 9.38 -0.57
C THR A 42 -14.75 7.87 -0.39
N LEU A 43 -13.98 7.16 -1.21
CA LEU A 43 -13.99 5.70 -1.26
C LEU A 43 -12.92 5.04 -0.38
N ARG A 44 -11.87 5.76 0.02
CA ARG A 44 -10.71 5.17 0.68
C ARG A 44 -10.20 6.09 1.80
N GLY A 45 -10.08 5.54 3.00
CA GLY A 45 -9.54 6.24 4.17
C GLY A 45 -8.12 5.80 4.51
N PHE A 46 -7.49 6.54 5.41
CA PHE A 46 -6.24 6.14 6.05
C PHE A 46 -6.52 4.98 7.01
N LYS A 47 -5.87 3.84 6.81
CA LYS A 47 -6.16 2.58 7.50
C LYS A 47 -5.01 2.03 8.35
N LEU A 48 -3.81 2.59 8.24
CA LEU A 48 -2.66 2.11 9.02
C LEU A 48 -2.86 2.23 10.53
N GLY A 49 -3.73 3.14 11.00
CA GLY A 49 -4.07 3.28 12.42
C GLY A 49 -4.75 2.07 13.05
N TYR A 50 -5.23 1.11 12.26
CA TYR A 50 -5.77 -0.16 12.76
C TYR A 50 -4.70 -1.23 13.04
N LEU A 51 -3.44 -0.89 12.85
CA LEU A 51 -2.29 -1.79 12.99
C LEU A 51 -1.32 -1.27 14.03
N ASN A 52 -0.44 -2.13 14.53
CA ASN A 52 0.61 -1.79 15.49
C ASN A 52 1.80 -1.04 14.86
N VAL A 53 1.52 -0.21 13.84
CA VAL A 53 2.58 0.55 13.18
C VAL A 53 3.12 1.65 14.07
N THR A 54 4.44 1.76 14.13
CA THR A 54 5.10 2.83 14.86
C THR A 54 5.09 4.09 13.99
N PHE A 55 4.15 4.97 14.25
CA PHE A 55 4.15 6.26 13.59
C PHE A 55 5.25 7.14 14.18
N GLY A 56 6.16 7.64 13.34
CA GLY A 56 6.70 8.96 13.55
C GLY A 56 5.56 10.00 13.35
N ASP A 57 5.85 11.28 13.36
CA ASP A 57 4.83 12.31 13.20
C ASP A 57 3.96 12.05 11.94
N VAL A 58 2.69 11.69 12.14
CA VAL A 58 1.71 11.66 11.05
C VAL A 58 1.35 13.11 10.75
N VAL A 59 1.87 13.63 9.67
CA VAL A 59 1.53 14.98 9.26
C VAL A 59 0.46 14.94 8.21
N VAL A 60 -0.74 15.29 8.62
CA VAL A 60 -1.80 15.71 7.70
C VAL A 60 -1.47 17.13 7.25
N HIS A 61 -0.44 17.30 6.43
CA HIS A 61 -0.11 18.62 5.89
C HIS A 61 -0.48 18.70 4.41
N GLN A 62 -1.50 19.49 4.14
CA GLN A 62 -1.60 20.17 2.84
C GLN A 62 -0.67 21.38 2.86
N SER A 63 0.63 21.19 2.66
CA SER A 63 1.47 22.33 2.32
C SER A 63 0.98 22.88 0.99
N GLY A 64 1.00 24.22 0.79
CA GLY A 64 0.65 24.84 -0.50
C GLY A 64 1.46 24.24 -1.66
N LEU A 65 2.64 23.70 -1.38
CA LEU A 65 3.53 23.01 -2.30
C LEU A 65 2.96 21.66 -2.78
N VAL A 66 2.29 20.90 -1.90
CA VAL A 66 1.59 19.65 -2.28
C VAL A 66 0.36 19.98 -3.16
N LYS A 67 -0.33 21.09 -2.90
CA LYS A 67 -1.41 21.59 -3.78
C LYS A 67 -0.89 21.95 -5.18
N ALA A 68 0.24 22.65 -5.26
CA ALA A 68 0.88 22.99 -6.53
C ALA A 68 1.31 21.75 -7.31
N TYR A 69 1.86 20.75 -6.63
CA TYR A 69 2.26 19.47 -7.24
C TYR A 69 1.05 18.67 -7.78
N LYS A 70 -0.13 18.77 -7.18
CA LYS A 70 -1.37 18.12 -7.67
C LYS A 70 -1.93 18.76 -8.93
N ASN A 71 -1.52 19.97 -9.29
CA ASN A 71 -2.00 20.62 -10.50
C ASN A 71 -1.40 19.95 -11.74
N LYS A 72 -2.27 19.32 -12.57
CA LYS A 72 -1.91 18.55 -13.77
C LYS A 72 -1.01 19.32 -14.75
N TYR A 73 -1.17 20.64 -14.83
CA TYR A 73 -0.39 21.50 -15.72
C TYR A 73 0.98 21.88 -15.15
N LEU A 74 1.07 22.12 -13.84
CA LEU A 74 2.34 22.33 -13.15
C LEU A 74 3.22 21.07 -13.10
N ASN A 75 2.60 19.89 -13.05
CA ASN A 75 3.31 18.61 -12.98
C ASN A 75 4.28 18.38 -14.15
N LYS A 76 3.94 18.84 -15.36
CA LYS A 76 4.79 18.64 -16.55
C LYS A 76 6.08 19.48 -16.45
N THR A 77 5.99 20.66 -15.87
CA THR A 77 7.12 21.58 -15.68
C THR A 77 7.93 21.27 -14.41
N LEU A 78 7.24 20.86 -13.32
CA LEU A 78 7.85 20.48 -12.05
C LEU A 78 8.54 19.08 -12.08
N ARG A 79 8.29 18.29 -13.11
CA ARG A 79 9.00 17.01 -13.36
C ARG A 79 10.48 17.21 -13.71
N LYS A 80 10.90 18.41 -14.07
CA LYS A 80 12.33 18.71 -14.18
C LYS A 80 12.93 18.78 -12.78
N ALA A 81 13.86 17.88 -12.50
CA ALA A 81 14.41 17.58 -11.16
C ALA A 81 14.83 18.82 -10.33
N ASN A 82 15.25 19.89 -10.99
CA ASN A 82 15.78 21.09 -10.35
C ASN A 82 14.70 21.99 -9.72
N VAL A 83 13.47 22.00 -10.22
CA VAL A 83 12.38 22.83 -9.66
C VAL A 83 11.80 22.19 -8.41
N ARG A 84 11.81 20.85 -8.32
CA ARG A 84 11.38 20.10 -7.13
C ARG A 84 12.27 20.36 -5.92
N ALA A 85 13.59 20.38 -6.13
CA ALA A 85 14.57 20.69 -5.08
C ALA A 85 14.38 22.11 -4.53
N LEU A 86 13.99 23.06 -5.37
CA LEU A 86 13.74 24.43 -4.98
C LEU A 86 12.48 24.59 -4.11
N LEU A 87 11.44 23.80 -4.41
CA LEU A 87 10.14 23.88 -3.74
C LEU A 87 10.07 23.12 -2.42
N CYS A 88 10.89 22.06 -2.26
CA CYS A 88 10.96 21.25 -1.04
C CYS A 88 12.07 21.66 -0.07
N GLY A 89 12.76 22.78 -0.35
CA GLY A 89 13.96 23.21 0.36
C GLY A 89 15.22 22.60 -0.24
N LYS A 90 16.32 23.36 -0.22
CA LYS A 90 17.61 23.03 -0.88
C LYS A 90 18.24 21.69 -0.50
N GLN A 91 17.71 20.97 0.51
CA GLN A 91 18.25 19.73 1.04
C GLN A 91 17.31 18.51 0.91
N THR A 92 16.16 18.65 0.22
CA THR A 92 15.22 17.54 0.07
C THR A 92 15.40 16.87 -1.30
N LYS A 93 15.72 15.57 -1.31
CA LYS A 93 15.65 14.74 -2.51
C LYS A 93 14.26 14.13 -2.67
N TYR A 94 13.74 14.19 -3.88
CA TYR A 94 12.44 13.65 -4.23
C TYR A 94 12.62 12.39 -5.06
N LEU A 95 12.06 11.27 -4.60
CA LEU A 95 12.08 10.00 -5.31
C LEU A 95 10.67 9.63 -5.73
N LEU A 96 10.43 9.63 -7.03
CA LEU A 96 9.14 9.32 -7.63
C LEU A 96 9.22 7.97 -8.34
N GLU A 97 8.37 7.02 -7.92
CA GLU A 97 8.14 5.81 -8.69
C GLU A 97 7.21 6.13 -9.88
N THR A 98 7.72 6.05 -11.09
CA THR A 98 6.98 6.36 -12.33
C THR A 98 6.49 5.13 -13.06
N ARG A 99 7.01 3.95 -12.72
CA ARG A 99 6.71 2.64 -13.30
C ARG A 99 6.59 1.60 -12.19
N SER A 100 6.10 0.43 -12.54
CA SER A 100 6.01 -0.73 -11.63
C SER A 100 7.37 -1.41 -11.36
N ASP A 101 8.42 -0.98 -12.06
CA ASP A 101 9.76 -1.53 -11.91
C ASP A 101 10.41 -1.01 -10.62
N ILE A 102 11.36 -1.79 -10.11
CA ILE A 102 12.19 -1.38 -8.99
C ILE A 102 12.93 -0.09 -9.33
N VAL A 103 12.87 0.88 -8.44
CA VAL A 103 13.61 2.16 -8.53
C VAL A 103 15.02 1.96 -7.95
N PRO A 104 16.07 1.82 -8.76
CA PRO A 104 17.43 1.53 -8.25
C PRO A 104 17.94 2.61 -7.31
N GLU A 105 17.58 3.85 -7.57
CA GLU A 105 17.94 5.03 -6.78
C GLU A 105 17.49 4.95 -5.31
N PHE A 106 16.43 4.17 -5.04
CA PHE A 106 15.95 3.91 -3.68
C PHE A 106 17.02 3.30 -2.78
N PHE A 107 17.92 2.48 -3.33
CA PHE A 107 18.94 1.78 -2.56
C PHE A 107 20.23 2.59 -2.36
N THR A 108 20.43 3.63 -3.15
CA THR A 108 21.65 4.45 -3.14
C THR A 108 21.39 5.90 -2.70
N ILE A 109 20.12 6.31 -2.58
CA ILE A 109 19.77 7.68 -2.23
C ILE A 109 20.30 8.03 -0.84
N SER A 110 20.93 9.18 -0.73
CA SER A 110 21.36 9.77 0.53
C SER A 110 21.09 11.27 0.51
N ALA A 111 20.36 11.77 1.52
CA ALA A 111 20.08 13.19 1.72
C ALA A 111 19.57 13.44 3.15
N PRO A 112 19.72 14.68 3.68
CA PRO A 112 19.14 15.06 4.96
C PRO A 112 17.61 14.90 5.01
N ASN A 113 16.93 15.16 3.90
CA ASN A 113 15.50 14.96 3.74
C ASN A 113 15.23 14.23 2.42
N ILE A 114 14.36 13.22 2.49
CA ILE A 114 13.92 12.43 1.33
C ILE A 114 12.40 12.39 1.34
N TYR A 115 11.80 12.63 0.16
CA TYR A 115 10.36 12.49 -0.03
C TYR A 115 10.07 11.41 -1.07
N LEU A 116 9.33 10.39 -0.68
CA LEU A 116 8.93 9.27 -1.51
C LEU A 116 7.49 9.45 -2.00
N ASP A 117 7.26 9.34 -3.30
CA ASP A 117 5.91 9.30 -3.90
C ASP A 117 5.84 8.15 -4.91
N GLY A 118 5.16 7.10 -4.54
CA GLY A 118 5.00 5.88 -5.32
C GLY A 118 4.18 4.86 -4.58
N TYR A 119 4.01 3.68 -5.13
CA TYR A 119 3.38 2.54 -4.46
C TYR A 119 4.40 1.58 -3.85
N TYR A 120 5.59 1.49 -4.44
CA TYR A 120 6.70 0.64 -3.99
C TYR A 120 6.28 -0.82 -3.75
N GLN A 121 5.47 -1.36 -4.66
CA GLN A 121 4.81 -2.67 -4.56
C GLN A 121 5.76 -3.83 -4.84
N SER A 122 6.89 -3.88 -4.11
CA SER A 122 7.82 -5.01 -4.15
C SER A 122 8.47 -5.19 -2.78
N GLU A 123 8.52 -6.44 -2.31
CA GLU A 123 9.23 -6.78 -1.07
C GLU A 123 10.73 -6.44 -1.11
N LYS A 124 11.32 -6.31 -2.31
CA LYS A 124 12.74 -5.98 -2.47
C LYS A 124 13.13 -4.66 -1.80
N TYR A 125 12.19 -3.73 -1.64
CA TYR A 125 12.44 -2.46 -0.96
C TYR A 125 12.65 -2.59 0.55
N PHE A 126 12.08 -3.65 1.20
CA PHE A 126 12.01 -3.76 2.65
C PHE A 126 12.23 -5.19 3.20
N ARG A 127 12.70 -6.13 2.38
CA ARG A 127 12.88 -7.55 2.75
C ARG A 127 13.72 -7.72 4.02
N GLU A 128 14.75 -6.92 4.21
CA GLU A 128 15.64 -6.95 5.37
C GLU A 128 14.92 -6.62 6.70
N TYR A 129 13.77 -5.93 6.64
CA TYR A 129 12.97 -5.54 7.81
C TYR A 129 11.68 -6.37 7.95
N LYS A 130 11.59 -7.52 7.30
CA LYS A 130 10.37 -8.37 7.28
C LYS A 130 9.86 -8.69 8.68
N VAL A 131 10.75 -9.08 9.61
CA VAL A 131 10.37 -9.47 10.98
C VAL A 131 9.74 -8.29 11.74
N ASP A 132 10.32 -7.10 11.62
CA ASP A 132 9.80 -5.89 12.27
C ASP A 132 8.45 -5.48 11.67
N LEU A 133 8.32 -5.58 10.33
CA LEU A 133 7.10 -5.21 9.62
C LEU A 133 5.94 -6.16 9.94
N ILE A 134 6.18 -7.47 10.08
CA ILE A 134 5.15 -8.43 10.48
C ILE A 134 4.56 -8.04 11.85
N LYS A 135 5.40 -7.70 12.83
CA LYS A 135 4.94 -7.25 14.15
C LYS A 135 4.12 -5.97 14.07
N GLN A 136 4.55 -5.01 13.22
CA GLN A 136 3.86 -3.76 13.06
C GLN A 136 2.54 -3.89 12.28
N PHE A 137 2.44 -4.85 11.39
CA PHE A 137 1.22 -5.10 10.59
C PHE A 137 0.19 -5.96 11.31
N THR A 138 0.47 -6.38 12.53
CA THR A 138 -0.52 -7.03 13.39
C THR A 138 -1.67 -6.05 13.69
N PRO A 139 -2.93 -6.47 13.57
CA PRO A 139 -4.08 -5.65 13.93
C PRO A 139 -4.04 -5.15 15.38
N ASN A 140 -4.47 -3.93 15.58
CA ASN A 140 -4.50 -3.23 16.88
C ASN A 140 -5.94 -2.84 17.23
N TYR A 141 -6.81 -3.81 17.40
CA TYR A 141 -8.17 -3.61 17.89
C TYR A 141 -8.59 -4.78 18.78
N PRO A 142 -9.54 -4.57 19.69
CA PRO A 142 -10.07 -5.65 20.49
C PRO A 142 -10.60 -6.76 19.58
N SER A 143 -10.17 -7.97 19.83
CA SER A 143 -10.68 -9.12 19.09
C SER A 143 -12.09 -9.46 19.59
N GLU A 144 -13.00 -9.64 18.66
CA GLU A 144 -14.32 -10.19 18.94
C GLU A 144 -14.22 -11.73 19.04
N ALA A 145 -15.06 -12.37 19.82
CA ALA A 145 -15.02 -13.83 20.01
C ALA A 145 -15.15 -14.60 18.68
N GLU A 146 -15.93 -14.06 17.74
CA GLU A 146 -16.08 -14.61 16.39
C GLU A 146 -14.75 -14.56 15.60
N TYR A 147 -14.02 -13.45 15.69
CA TYR A 147 -12.72 -13.30 15.06
C TYR A 147 -11.70 -14.29 15.62
N GLU A 148 -11.64 -14.46 16.95
CA GLU A 148 -10.72 -15.41 17.59
C GLU A 148 -11.04 -16.85 17.20
N SER A 149 -12.33 -17.20 17.09
CA SER A 149 -12.77 -18.53 16.65
C SER A 149 -12.28 -18.83 15.23
N VAL A 150 -12.48 -17.89 14.29
CA VAL A 150 -12.03 -18.04 12.90
C VAL A 150 -10.51 -18.06 12.82
N LEU A 151 -9.82 -17.25 13.60
CA LEU A 151 -8.37 -17.21 13.65
C LEU A 151 -7.79 -18.54 14.15
N ALA A 152 -8.37 -19.12 15.21
CA ALA A 152 -7.97 -20.43 15.74
C ALA A 152 -8.19 -21.54 14.70
N GLU A 153 -9.30 -21.49 13.95
CA GLU A 153 -9.56 -22.42 12.87
C GLU A 153 -8.52 -22.32 11.76
N ILE A 154 -8.17 -21.09 11.33
CA ILE A 154 -7.14 -20.83 10.31
C ILE A 154 -5.78 -21.37 10.79
N GLN A 155 -5.42 -21.11 12.05
CA GLN A 155 -4.11 -21.52 12.59
C GLN A 155 -4.00 -23.02 12.84
N GLY A 156 -5.11 -23.70 13.09
CA GLY A 156 -5.15 -25.14 13.36
C GLY A 156 -5.21 -26.03 12.12
N ARG A 157 -5.24 -25.47 10.92
CA ARG A 157 -5.45 -26.20 9.65
C ARG A 157 -4.50 -25.72 8.56
N GLU A 158 -4.42 -26.50 7.49
CA GLU A 158 -3.77 -26.06 6.25
C GLU A 158 -4.70 -25.11 5.49
N ALA A 159 -4.71 -23.84 5.94
CA ALA A 159 -5.64 -22.82 5.52
C ALA A 159 -5.22 -22.14 4.22
N VAL A 160 -6.14 -22.04 3.27
CA VAL A 160 -5.95 -21.37 1.98
C VAL A 160 -6.93 -20.22 1.82
N ALA A 161 -6.44 -19.00 1.70
CA ALA A 161 -7.26 -17.83 1.45
C ALA A 161 -7.60 -17.71 -0.04
N VAL A 162 -8.88 -17.67 -0.38
CA VAL A 162 -9.37 -17.43 -1.74
C VAL A 162 -10.04 -16.06 -1.81
N HIS A 163 -9.39 -15.11 -2.48
CA HIS A 163 -9.91 -13.76 -2.61
C HIS A 163 -10.55 -13.54 -4.00
N VAL A 164 -11.86 -13.35 -4.03
CA VAL A 164 -12.62 -13.04 -5.25
C VAL A 164 -12.91 -11.56 -5.30
N ARG A 165 -12.11 -10.84 -6.10
CA ARG A 165 -12.28 -9.39 -6.26
C ARG A 165 -13.25 -9.07 -7.40
N ARG A 166 -14.42 -8.54 -7.05
CA ARG A 166 -15.43 -8.09 -8.02
C ARG A 166 -15.76 -6.61 -7.88
N GLY A 167 -16.19 -6.14 -6.75
CA GLY A 167 -16.54 -4.76 -6.37
C GLY A 167 -16.31 -3.67 -7.42
N ASP A 168 -15.33 -2.82 -7.18
CA ASP A 168 -14.93 -1.71 -8.06
C ASP A 168 -14.47 -2.15 -9.47
N PHE A 169 -14.04 -3.42 -9.63
CA PHE A 169 -13.61 -3.97 -10.92
C PHE A 169 -14.78 -4.30 -11.85
N LEU A 170 -15.98 -4.55 -11.34
CA LEU A 170 -17.17 -4.73 -12.18
C LEU A 170 -17.57 -3.44 -12.92
N SER A 171 -17.47 -2.31 -12.24
CA SER A 171 -17.73 -0.99 -12.85
C SER A 171 -16.59 -0.52 -13.75
N ALA A 172 -15.42 -1.11 -13.64
CA ALA A 172 -14.24 -0.78 -14.43
C ALA A 172 -14.04 -1.66 -15.67
N GLN A 173 -15.03 -2.44 -16.08
CA GLN A 173 -14.93 -3.33 -17.26
C GLN A 173 -14.59 -2.59 -18.56
N ASN A 174 -14.89 -1.30 -18.63
CA ASN A 174 -14.56 -0.44 -19.79
C ASN A 174 -13.37 0.50 -19.48
N ASP A 175 -12.67 0.32 -18.36
CA ASP A 175 -11.49 1.11 -18.03
C ASP A 175 -10.30 0.64 -18.89
N PRO A 176 -9.64 1.52 -19.65
CA PRO A 176 -8.47 1.17 -20.44
C PRO A 176 -7.25 0.83 -19.58
N ASN A 177 -7.36 0.86 -18.26
CA ASN A 177 -6.27 0.50 -17.36
C ASN A 177 -6.03 -1.02 -17.38
N PRO A 178 -4.89 -1.51 -17.89
CA PRO A 178 -4.61 -2.93 -18.01
C PRO A 178 -4.54 -3.69 -16.68
N ASN A 179 -4.56 -2.97 -15.56
CA ASN A 179 -4.56 -3.57 -14.22
C ASN A 179 -5.98 -3.80 -13.67
N HIS A 180 -7.02 -3.40 -14.40
CA HIS A 180 -8.42 -3.52 -14.00
C HIS A 180 -9.16 -4.56 -14.85
N TYR A 181 -8.77 -5.82 -14.77
CA TYR A 181 -9.57 -6.88 -15.38
C TYR A 181 -10.00 -7.92 -14.35
N LEU A 182 -11.16 -8.52 -14.60
CA LEU A 182 -11.71 -9.58 -13.79
C LEU A 182 -11.07 -10.91 -14.16
N LEU A 183 -10.66 -11.65 -13.16
CA LEU A 183 -10.26 -13.04 -13.36
C LEU A 183 -11.52 -13.88 -13.63
N GLY A 184 -11.47 -14.66 -14.70
CA GLY A 184 -12.56 -15.57 -15.07
C GLY A 184 -12.64 -16.78 -14.12
N GLU A 185 -13.77 -17.48 -14.15
CA GLU A 185 -14.02 -18.67 -13.35
C GLU A 185 -12.95 -19.75 -13.53
N GLN A 186 -12.46 -19.94 -14.75
CA GLN A 186 -11.41 -20.90 -15.08
C GLN A 186 -10.11 -20.66 -14.29
N TYR A 187 -9.77 -19.40 -13.99
CA TYR A 187 -8.61 -19.08 -13.16
C TYR A 187 -8.76 -19.70 -11.74
N TYR A 188 -9.93 -19.52 -11.14
CA TYR A 188 -10.17 -20.04 -9.79
C TYR A 188 -10.22 -21.57 -9.79
N HIS A 189 -10.85 -22.19 -10.77
CA HIS A 189 -10.83 -23.65 -10.91
C HIS A 189 -9.41 -24.21 -11.01
N ASN A 190 -8.57 -23.61 -11.86
CA ASN A 190 -7.19 -24.03 -12.01
C ASN A 190 -6.37 -23.83 -10.73
N ALA A 191 -6.57 -22.70 -10.03
CA ALA A 191 -5.88 -22.40 -8.79
C ALA A 191 -6.28 -23.39 -7.66
N LEU A 192 -7.58 -23.67 -7.50
CA LEU A 192 -8.09 -24.62 -6.54
C LEU A 192 -7.56 -26.04 -6.82
N LYS A 193 -7.62 -26.47 -8.07
CA LYS A 193 -7.07 -27.77 -8.50
C LYS A 193 -5.58 -27.86 -8.12
N TYR A 194 -4.79 -26.85 -8.48
CA TYR A 194 -3.36 -26.81 -8.14
C TYR A 194 -3.13 -26.97 -6.64
N VAL A 195 -3.87 -26.22 -5.83
CA VAL A 195 -3.74 -26.26 -4.37
C VAL A 195 -4.09 -27.66 -3.82
N THR A 196 -5.21 -28.27 -4.26
CA THR A 196 -5.62 -29.61 -3.80
C THR A 196 -4.66 -30.72 -4.23
N GLU A 197 -3.90 -30.52 -5.30
CA GLU A 197 -2.87 -31.47 -5.75
C GLU A 197 -1.56 -31.34 -4.98
N HIS A 198 -1.32 -30.23 -4.25
CA HIS A 198 -0.04 -29.93 -3.59
C HIS A 198 -0.13 -29.84 -2.07
N LEU A 199 -1.33 -29.76 -1.50
CA LEU A 199 -1.55 -29.67 -0.06
C LEU A 199 -2.40 -30.86 0.43
N GLU A 200 -2.11 -31.34 1.65
CA GLU A 200 -2.93 -32.36 2.30
C GLU A 200 -4.12 -31.71 3.03
N ASN A 201 -5.35 -32.07 2.61
CA ASN A 201 -6.58 -31.60 3.26
C ASN A 201 -6.69 -30.07 3.43
N PRO A 202 -6.47 -29.25 2.39
CA PRO A 202 -6.57 -27.81 2.50
C PRO A 202 -8.00 -27.37 2.83
N VAL A 203 -8.12 -26.38 3.72
CA VAL A 203 -9.38 -25.73 4.06
C VAL A 203 -9.41 -24.34 3.42
N PHE A 204 -10.44 -24.07 2.61
CA PHE A 204 -10.55 -22.84 1.84
C PHE A 204 -11.39 -21.80 2.57
N PHE A 205 -10.79 -20.63 2.84
CA PHE A 205 -11.45 -19.45 3.39
C PHE A 205 -11.72 -18.44 2.26
N TRP A 206 -12.98 -18.16 2.00
CA TRP A 206 -13.41 -17.32 0.88
C TRP A 206 -13.61 -15.88 1.30
N PHE A 207 -12.98 -14.97 0.60
CA PHE A 207 -13.11 -13.52 0.81
C PHE A 207 -13.66 -12.88 -0.46
N SER A 208 -14.81 -12.21 -0.38
CA SER A 208 -15.40 -11.46 -1.49
C SER A 208 -15.93 -10.13 -0.99
N VAL A 209 -15.67 -9.05 -1.74
CA VAL A 209 -16.31 -7.77 -1.54
C VAL A 209 -17.46 -7.68 -2.55
N THR A 210 -18.67 -8.05 -2.13
CA THR A 210 -19.88 -7.77 -2.88
C THR A 210 -20.41 -6.42 -2.41
N ILE A 211 -20.41 -5.42 -3.29
CA ILE A 211 -21.20 -4.21 -3.06
C ILE A 211 -22.66 -4.67 -3.20
N LEU A 212 -23.34 -4.86 -2.07
CA LEU A 212 -24.80 -4.93 -2.07
C LEU A 212 -25.27 -3.57 -2.57
N SER A 213 -25.66 -3.50 -3.85
CA SER A 213 -26.41 -2.36 -4.34
C SER A 213 -27.65 -2.24 -3.46
N GLN A 214 -27.73 -1.22 -2.63
CA GLN A 214 -29.01 -0.82 -2.06
C GLN A 214 -29.93 -0.53 -3.25
N ARG A 215 -30.80 -1.47 -3.55
CA ARG A 215 -31.97 -1.20 -4.36
C ARG A 215 -32.88 -0.37 -3.44
N ALA A 216 -32.90 0.94 -3.70
CA ALA A 216 -33.98 1.80 -3.26
C ALA A 216 -35.26 1.43 -4.01
#